data_8080a302a321e63d9fb5973c527025fd
#
_entry.id   8080a302a321e63d9fb5973c527025fd
#
_cell.length_a   1.000
_cell.length_b   1.000
_cell.length_c   1.000
_cell.angle_alpha   90.00
_cell.angle_beta   90.00
_cell.angle_gamma   90.00
#
_symmetry.space_group_name_H-M   'P 1'
#
loop_
_entity.id
_entity.type
_entity.pdbx_description
1 polymer ?
#
loop_
_entity_poly.entity_id
_entity_poly.type
_entity_poly.pdbx_seq_one_letter_code
_entity_poly.pdbx_strand_id
1 'polypeptide(L)'
;MLPTVPGNGPSGYSVADYAAIRDICEQLKASSTKGELAEKIARELDKYSVFALQVICGRLHHEVERLPSPYREAVRPFFIQQLFGAHHQIMLMFRNGSLWNLRETFKDQLLISEYFLMVQKACFSRETQSEYVPGFNSPYQGLFYFLIAAFQMFILEVPGHPVGMPFPGGFRVEDRDGVYFCPVRDKEKEVPYSICNFCPAKQTDTLK
;
A
#
# COMPACT_ATOMS: atom_id res chain seq x y z
N MET A 1 17.16 10.25 7.64
CA MET A 1 17.10 11.31 6.63
C MET A 1 17.12 10.62 5.28
N LEU A 2 16.00 10.59 4.54
CA LEU A 2 15.96 10.02 3.19
C LEU A 2 16.84 10.89 2.28
N PRO A 3 17.63 10.29 1.37
CA PRO A 3 18.48 11.06 0.48
C PRO A 3 17.64 12.01 -0.37
N THR A 4 18.10 13.24 -0.49
CA THR A 4 17.56 14.24 -1.42
C THR A 4 17.73 13.71 -2.83
N VAL A 5 16.65 13.68 -3.61
CA VAL A 5 16.62 13.20 -4.99
C VAL A 5 17.61 13.98 -5.84
N PRO A 6 18.67 13.36 -6.40
CA PRO A 6 19.39 13.98 -7.51
C PRO A 6 18.57 13.82 -8.77
N GLY A 7 18.22 14.90 -9.40
CA GLY A 7 17.57 14.89 -10.70
C GLY A 7 18.52 14.42 -11.82
N ASN A 8 17.87 13.84 -12.84
CA ASN A 8 18.24 13.76 -14.24
C ASN A 8 18.73 12.43 -14.79
N GLY A 9 17.81 11.79 -15.49
CA GLY A 9 18.01 10.82 -16.57
C GLY A 9 16.67 10.20 -16.97
N PRO A 10 16.44 9.72 -18.17
CA PRO A 10 15.16 9.15 -18.62
C PRO A 10 14.77 7.80 -17.98
N SER A 11 15.52 7.37 -16.96
CA SER A 11 15.16 6.33 -16.00
C SER A 11 15.76 6.64 -14.61
N GLY A 12 15.64 7.83 -14.18
CA GLY A 12 16.15 8.64 -13.07
C GLY A 12 16.44 8.05 -11.69
N TYR A 13 16.58 6.73 -11.53
CA TYR A 13 16.87 6.11 -10.24
C TYR A 13 18.30 5.61 -10.20
N SER A 14 18.98 5.84 -9.08
CA SER A 14 20.37 5.41 -8.90
C SER A 14 20.44 3.91 -8.56
N VAL A 15 21.60 3.31 -8.82
CA VAL A 15 21.90 1.94 -8.36
C VAL A 15 21.74 1.82 -6.84
N ALA A 16 22.03 2.90 -6.11
CA ALA A 16 21.84 2.96 -4.67
C ALA A 16 20.37 2.87 -4.24
N ASP A 17 19.44 3.47 -4.99
CA ASP A 17 18.00 3.37 -4.71
C ASP A 17 17.50 1.94 -4.90
N TYR A 18 17.96 1.26 -5.96
CA TYR A 18 17.64 -0.17 -6.17
C TYR A 18 18.16 -1.04 -5.02
N ALA A 19 19.39 -0.83 -4.60
CA ALA A 19 19.97 -1.58 -3.49
C ALA A 19 19.23 -1.32 -2.18
N ALA A 20 18.92 -0.06 -1.87
CA ALA A 20 18.24 0.32 -0.64
C ALA A 20 16.83 -0.30 -0.55
N ILE A 21 16.01 -0.21 -1.61
CA ILE A 21 14.66 -0.79 -1.60
C ILE A 21 14.70 -2.31 -1.57
N ARG A 22 15.62 -2.93 -2.31
CA ARG A 22 15.83 -4.38 -2.23
C ARG A 22 16.15 -4.80 -0.80
N ASP A 23 17.08 -4.15 -0.15
CA ASP A 23 17.55 -4.50 1.20
C ASP A 23 16.41 -4.31 2.23
N ILE A 24 15.58 -3.26 2.10
CA ILE A 24 14.36 -3.07 2.90
C ILE A 24 13.41 -4.26 2.69
N CYS A 25 13.09 -4.61 1.45
CA CYS A 25 12.17 -5.70 1.15
C CYS A 25 12.69 -7.06 1.65
N GLU A 26 14.00 -7.34 1.55
CA GLU A 26 14.60 -8.56 2.07
C GLU A 26 14.49 -8.64 3.61
N GLN A 27 14.70 -7.53 4.31
CA GLN A 27 14.51 -7.46 5.77
C GLN A 27 13.06 -7.68 6.18
N LEU A 28 12.11 -7.12 5.45
CA LEU A 28 10.67 -7.29 5.70
C LEU A 28 10.23 -8.73 5.44
N LYS A 29 10.65 -9.30 4.33
CA LYS A 29 10.38 -10.69 3.93
C LYS A 29 10.86 -11.71 4.97
N ALA A 30 11.97 -11.44 5.63
CA ALA A 30 12.57 -12.30 6.64
C ALA A 30 11.86 -12.27 8.00
N SER A 31 10.78 -11.50 8.15
CA SER A 31 10.03 -11.41 9.41
C SER A 31 9.26 -12.70 9.67
N SER A 32 9.34 -13.20 10.93
CA SER A 32 8.73 -14.46 11.36
C SER A 32 7.37 -14.27 12.01
N THR A 33 7.10 -13.08 12.56
CA THR A 33 5.85 -12.76 13.26
C THR A 33 5.23 -11.46 12.76
N LYS A 34 3.92 -11.31 12.98
CA LYS A 34 3.20 -10.07 12.65
C LYS A 34 3.81 -8.85 13.33
N GLY A 35 4.20 -8.98 14.61
CA GLY A 35 4.81 -7.90 15.37
C GLY A 35 6.17 -7.47 14.81
N GLU A 36 7.02 -8.43 14.43
CA GLU A 36 8.31 -8.15 13.82
C GLU A 36 8.14 -7.42 12.47
N LEU A 37 7.24 -7.89 11.62
CA LEU A 37 6.94 -7.23 10.35
C LEU A 37 6.35 -5.84 10.57
N ALA A 38 5.40 -5.72 11.50
CA ALA A 38 4.74 -4.45 11.82
C ALA A 38 5.74 -3.40 12.32
N GLU A 39 6.66 -3.79 13.20
CA GLU A 39 7.69 -2.89 13.72
C GLU A 39 8.65 -2.45 12.61
N LYS A 40 9.11 -3.36 11.76
CA LYS A 40 9.99 -3.03 10.63
C LYS A 40 9.29 -2.08 9.65
N ILE A 41 8.02 -2.34 9.29
CA ILE A 41 7.23 -1.45 8.44
C ILE A 41 7.11 -0.06 9.09
N ALA A 42 6.76 0.00 10.37
CA ALA A 42 6.60 1.28 11.07
C ALA A 42 7.91 2.08 11.12
N ARG A 43 9.06 1.43 11.35
CA ARG A 43 10.38 2.07 11.29
C ARG A 43 10.71 2.63 9.91
N GLU A 44 10.33 1.95 8.83
CA GLU A 44 10.52 2.46 7.47
C GLU A 44 9.58 3.65 7.20
N LEU A 45 8.33 3.59 7.64
CA LEU A 45 7.36 4.68 7.50
C LEU A 45 7.74 5.93 8.33
N ASP A 46 8.35 5.76 9.50
CA ASP A 46 8.81 6.88 10.35
C ASP A 46 9.96 7.70 9.71
N LYS A 47 10.63 7.17 8.69
CA LYS A 47 11.66 7.89 7.92
C LYS A 47 11.08 8.96 6.98
N TYR A 48 9.78 8.90 6.68
CA TYR A 48 9.14 9.87 5.79
C TYR A 48 8.94 11.20 6.50
N SER A 49 9.62 12.23 6.02
CA SER A 49 9.47 13.58 6.56
C SER A 49 8.08 14.15 6.26
N VAL A 50 7.66 15.16 7.01
CA VAL A 50 6.40 15.89 6.74
C VAL A 50 6.36 16.39 5.31
N PHE A 51 7.48 16.87 4.77
CA PHE A 51 7.57 17.30 3.37
C PHE A 51 7.33 16.14 2.39
N ALA A 52 7.93 14.98 2.62
CA ALA A 52 7.68 13.80 1.78
C ALA A 52 6.20 13.39 1.79
N LEU A 53 5.56 13.39 2.97
CA LEU A 53 4.13 13.11 3.12
C LEU A 53 3.26 14.14 2.40
N GLN A 54 3.62 15.43 2.45
CA GLN A 54 2.92 16.49 1.70
C GLN A 54 3.02 16.28 0.18
N VAL A 55 4.18 15.87 -0.33
CA VAL A 55 4.35 15.57 -1.76
C VAL A 55 3.48 14.37 -2.17
N ILE A 56 3.45 13.30 -1.37
CA ILE A 56 2.59 12.13 -1.63
C ILE A 56 1.12 12.55 -1.60
N CYS A 57 0.70 13.35 -0.61
CA CYS A 57 -0.66 13.86 -0.48
C CYS A 57 -1.08 14.72 -1.69
N GLY A 58 -0.23 15.65 -2.10
CA GLY A 58 -0.51 16.52 -3.26
C GLY A 58 -0.70 15.72 -4.55
N ARG A 59 0.08 14.66 -4.73
CA ARG A 59 -0.08 13.76 -5.88
C ARG A 59 -1.37 12.96 -5.82
N LEU A 60 -1.65 12.34 -4.69
CA LEU A 60 -2.91 11.61 -4.50
C LEU A 60 -4.10 12.53 -4.80
N HIS A 61 -4.07 13.76 -4.30
CA HIS A 61 -5.09 14.75 -4.57
C HIS A 61 -5.22 15.03 -6.07
N HIS A 62 -4.10 15.25 -6.77
CA HIS A 62 -4.09 15.49 -8.22
C HIS A 62 -4.70 14.33 -9.00
N GLU A 63 -4.37 13.08 -8.67
CA GLU A 63 -4.93 11.90 -9.35
C GLU A 63 -6.44 11.75 -9.08
N VAL A 64 -6.88 12.00 -7.85
CA VAL A 64 -8.31 11.98 -7.50
C VAL A 64 -9.09 13.07 -8.26
N GLU A 65 -8.51 14.28 -8.43
CA GLU A 65 -9.17 15.37 -9.15
C GLU A 65 -9.38 15.06 -10.65
N ARG A 66 -8.62 14.15 -11.23
CA ARG A 66 -8.79 13.68 -12.63
C ARG A 66 -9.97 12.74 -12.82
N LEU A 67 -10.51 12.18 -11.74
CA LEU A 67 -11.66 11.27 -11.83
C LEU A 67 -12.96 12.05 -12.18
N PRO A 68 -13.88 11.43 -12.91
CA PRO A 68 -15.14 12.08 -13.26
C PRO A 68 -16.06 12.22 -12.04
N SER A 69 -16.82 13.34 -11.98
CA SER A 69 -17.94 13.51 -11.05
C SER A 69 -19.11 12.59 -11.48
N PRO A 70 -19.90 12.05 -10.55
CA PRO A 70 -19.82 12.18 -9.08
C PRO A 70 -18.89 11.14 -8.40
N TYR A 71 -18.23 10.28 -9.17
CA TYR A 71 -17.36 9.23 -8.63
C TYR A 71 -16.20 9.82 -7.82
N ARG A 72 -15.59 10.89 -8.32
CA ARG A 72 -14.49 11.60 -7.64
C ARG A 72 -14.84 11.99 -6.21
N GLU A 73 -15.99 12.62 -6.03
CA GLU A 73 -16.46 13.09 -4.72
C GLU A 73 -16.72 11.91 -3.76
N ALA A 74 -17.24 10.81 -4.29
CA ALA A 74 -17.54 9.62 -3.52
C ALA A 74 -16.28 8.86 -3.07
N VAL A 75 -15.24 8.80 -3.90
CA VAL A 75 -14.03 8.00 -3.64
C VAL A 75 -12.95 8.77 -2.87
N ARG A 76 -12.91 10.10 -2.98
CA ARG A 76 -11.89 10.97 -2.37
C ARG A 76 -11.61 10.69 -0.90
N PRO A 77 -12.60 10.59 0.01
CA PRO A 77 -12.34 10.33 1.43
C PRO A 77 -11.68 8.97 1.67
N PHE A 78 -11.97 7.99 0.84
CA PHE A 78 -11.40 6.64 0.97
C PHE A 78 -9.92 6.60 0.60
N PHE A 79 -9.47 7.31 -0.43
CA PHE A 79 -8.05 7.38 -0.77
C PHE A 79 -7.23 8.07 0.32
N ILE A 80 -7.77 9.13 0.93
CA ILE A 80 -7.11 9.80 2.06
C ILE A 80 -7.04 8.87 3.26
N GLN A 81 -8.12 8.18 3.60
CA GLN A 81 -8.16 7.22 4.69
C GLN A 81 -7.21 6.05 4.45
N GLN A 82 -7.18 5.50 3.25
CA GLN A 82 -6.35 4.35 2.89
C GLN A 82 -4.86 4.61 3.10
N LEU A 83 -4.38 5.79 2.78
CA LEU A 83 -2.96 6.12 2.91
C LEU A 83 -2.65 6.87 4.21
N PHE A 84 -3.25 8.01 4.43
CA PHE A 84 -2.86 8.88 5.56
C PHE A 84 -3.54 8.51 6.87
N GLY A 85 -4.79 8.05 6.81
CA GLY A 85 -5.47 7.49 7.99
C GLY A 85 -4.76 6.23 8.49
N ALA A 86 -4.40 5.33 7.57
CA ALA A 86 -3.65 4.12 7.92
C ALA A 86 -2.23 4.46 8.42
N HIS A 87 -1.49 5.35 7.75
CA HIS A 87 -0.19 5.82 8.22
C HIS A 87 -0.26 6.36 9.65
N HIS A 88 -1.23 7.23 9.93
CA HIS A 88 -1.43 7.77 11.28
C HIS A 88 -1.70 6.68 12.31
N GLN A 89 -2.57 5.72 12.00
CA GLN A 89 -2.86 4.57 12.86
C GLN A 89 -1.60 3.74 13.13
N ILE A 90 -0.81 3.43 12.11
CA ILE A 90 0.44 2.67 12.26
C ILE A 90 1.42 3.41 13.17
N MET A 91 1.59 4.72 12.98
CA MET A 91 2.47 5.52 13.82
C MET A 91 2.00 5.61 15.27
N LEU A 92 0.69 5.67 15.52
CA LEU A 92 0.14 5.60 16.88
C LEU A 92 0.44 4.24 17.52
N MET A 93 0.21 3.13 16.81
CA MET A 93 0.50 1.77 17.32
C MET A 93 1.99 1.56 17.58
N PHE A 94 2.85 2.14 16.76
CA PHE A 94 4.29 2.09 16.94
C PHE A 94 4.73 2.86 18.19
N ARG A 95 4.26 4.10 18.35
CA ARG A 95 4.65 4.97 19.47
C ARG A 95 4.10 4.52 20.82
N ASN A 96 2.92 3.93 20.87
CA ASN A 96 2.33 3.40 22.11
C ASN A 96 2.77 1.95 22.43
N GLY A 97 3.59 1.33 21.58
CA GLY A 97 4.14 -0.01 21.81
C GLY A 97 3.17 -1.16 21.57
N SER A 98 1.96 -0.92 21.05
CA SER A 98 0.96 -1.97 20.82
C SER A 98 1.38 -3.00 19.78
N LEU A 99 2.32 -2.66 18.87
CA LEU A 99 2.87 -3.60 17.89
C LEU A 99 3.61 -4.78 18.54
N TRP A 100 4.18 -4.60 19.70
CA TRP A 100 4.95 -5.64 20.40
C TRP A 100 4.09 -6.76 20.98
N ASN A 101 2.79 -6.54 21.07
CA ASN A 101 1.83 -7.56 21.50
C ASN A 101 1.40 -8.52 20.39
N LEU A 102 1.76 -8.23 19.13
CA LEU A 102 1.41 -9.03 17.96
C LEU A 102 2.40 -10.19 17.79
N ARG A 103 2.26 -11.24 18.59
CA ARG A 103 3.16 -12.41 18.59
C ARG A 103 2.77 -13.51 17.62
N GLU A 104 1.69 -13.34 16.90
CA GLU A 104 1.18 -14.33 15.96
C GLU A 104 2.16 -14.53 14.79
N THR A 105 2.34 -15.78 14.40
CA THR A 105 3.03 -16.15 13.16
C THR A 105 2.11 -15.99 11.97
N PHE A 106 2.68 -15.89 10.79
CA PHE A 106 1.90 -15.79 9.56
C PHE A 106 1.30 -17.15 9.17
N LYS A 107 0.07 -17.14 8.67
CA LYS A 107 -0.59 -18.33 8.09
C LYS A 107 0.09 -18.75 6.78
N ASP A 108 0.56 -17.78 6.02
CA ASP A 108 1.20 -17.98 4.71
C ASP A 108 2.45 -17.08 4.59
N GLN A 109 3.60 -17.63 4.94
CA GLN A 109 4.90 -16.97 4.82
C GLN A 109 5.33 -16.80 3.36
N LEU A 110 4.89 -17.72 2.49
CA LEU A 110 5.20 -17.64 1.06
C LEU A 110 4.54 -16.42 0.43
N LEU A 111 3.26 -16.18 0.75
CA LEU A 111 2.51 -15.02 0.26
C LEU A 111 3.20 -13.70 0.61
N ILE A 112 3.73 -13.58 1.84
CA ILE A 112 4.48 -12.40 2.27
C ILE A 112 5.78 -12.25 1.47
N SER A 113 6.48 -13.37 1.26
CA SER A 113 7.72 -13.37 0.48
C SER A 113 7.47 -12.94 -0.97
N GLU A 114 6.43 -13.45 -1.60
CA GLU A 114 6.00 -13.07 -2.96
C GLU A 114 5.60 -11.59 -3.03
N TYR A 115 4.88 -11.10 -2.01
CA TYR A 115 4.52 -9.69 -1.93
C TYR A 115 5.74 -8.79 -1.96
N PHE A 116 6.73 -9.01 -1.10
CA PHE A 116 7.92 -8.14 -1.05
C PHE A 116 8.84 -8.32 -2.25
N LEU A 117 8.84 -9.49 -2.91
CA LEU A 117 9.49 -9.66 -4.21
C LEU A 117 8.78 -8.85 -5.32
N MET A 118 7.45 -8.77 -5.28
CA MET A 118 6.67 -7.91 -6.16
C MET A 118 6.99 -6.44 -5.89
N VAL A 119 7.01 -6.00 -4.63
CA VAL A 119 7.29 -4.61 -4.24
C VAL A 119 8.64 -4.12 -4.75
N GLN A 120 9.70 -4.95 -4.68
CA GLN A 120 11.01 -4.61 -5.24
C GLN A 120 10.95 -4.20 -6.72
N LYS A 121 10.15 -4.92 -7.51
CA LYS A 121 9.97 -4.64 -8.95
C LYS A 121 9.03 -3.45 -9.16
N ALA A 122 7.93 -3.44 -8.42
CA ALA A 122 6.88 -2.44 -8.52
C ALA A 122 7.38 -1.01 -8.29
N CYS A 123 8.24 -0.79 -7.30
CA CYS A 123 8.78 0.53 -7.00
C CYS A 123 9.56 1.18 -8.16
N PHE A 124 10.05 0.38 -9.10
CA PHE A 124 10.85 0.85 -10.25
C PHE A 124 10.16 0.64 -11.60
N SER A 125 8.98 0.02 -11.63
CA SER A 125 8.25 -0.18 -12.86
C SER A 125 7.65 1.13 -13.38
N ARG A 126 7.79 1.35 -14.70
CA ARG A 126 7.07 2.44 -15.37
C ARG A 126 5.56 2.22 -15.37
N GLU A 127 5.12 0.98 -15.25
CA GLU A 127 3.71 0.60 -15.21
C GLU A 127 3.06 1.00 -13.89
N THR A 128 3.81 1.07 -12.79
CA THR A 128 3.34 1.68 -11.53
C THR A 128 3.25 3.21 -11.61
N GLN A 129 3.84 3.81 -12.65
CA GLN A 129 3.73 5.24 -12.95
C GLN A 129 2.59 5.54 -13.92
N SER A 130 1.92 4.53 -14.50
CA SER A 130 0.79 4.68 -15.40
C SER A 130 -0.52 4.30 -14.72
N GLU A 131 -1.53 5.08 -14.94
CA GLU A 131 -3.01 4.97 -14.79
C GLU A 131 -3.61 4.17 -13.62
N TYR A 132 -2.99 3.12 -13.08
CA TYR A 132 -3.59 2.24 -12.07
C TYR A 132 -3.09 2.46 -10.63
N VAL A 133 -1.89 2.99 -10.48
CA VAL A 133 -1.39 3.45 -9.17
C VAL A 133 -1.14 4.94 -9.29
N PRO A 134 -1.62 5.77 -8.35
CA PRO A 134 -1.38 7.22 -8.40
C PRO A 134 0.09 7.48 -8.69
N GLY A 135 0.38 8.21 -9.78
CA GLY A 135 1.72 8.34 -10.37
C GLY A 135 2.80 8.68 -9.36
N PHE A 136 3.50 7.71 -8.85
CA PHE A 136 4.63 7.91 -7.98
C PHE A 136 5.85 8.33 -8.81
N ASN A 137 6.38 9.52 -8.56
CA ASN A 137 7.58 10.01 -9.25
C ASN A 137 8.88 9.56 -8.57
N SER A 138 8.77 8.73 -7.53
CA SER A 138 9.90 8.23 -6.78
C SER A 138 9.61 6.81 -6.32
N PRO A 139 10.60 5.90 -6.37
CA PRO A 139 10.43 4.53 -5.88
C PRO A 139 10.04 4.50 -4.39
N TYR A 140 10.46 5.50 -3.61
CA TYR A 140 10.09 5.64 -2.20
C TYR A 140 8.62 6.02 -1.98
N GLN A 141 8.00 6.74 -2.92
CA GLN A 141 6.54 6.99 -2.85
C GLN A 141 5.76 5.70 -3.12
N GLY A 142 6.22 4.88 -4.08
CA GLY A 142 5.69 3.54 -4.30
C GLY A 142 5.88 2.65 -3.07
N LEU A 143 7.08 2.66 -2.49
CA LEU A 143 7.37 1.92 -1.27
C LEU A 143 6.42 2.32 -0.12
N PHE A 144 6.18 3.62 0.09
CA PHE A 144 5.22 4.10 1.09
C PHE A 144 3.84 3.45 0.92
N TYR A 145 3.29 3.47 -0.29
CA TYR A 145 2.01 2.83 -0.59
C TYR A 145 2.01 1.33 -0.28
N PHE A 146 3.04 0.61 -0.73
CA PHE A 146 3.13 -0.83 -0.52
C PHE A 146 3.34 -1.21 0.95
N LEU A 147 4.07 -0.41 1.72
CA LEU A 147 4.24 -0.62 3.16
C LEU A 147 2.92 -0.47 3.91
N ILE A 148 2.12 0.56 3.58
CA ILE A 148 0.77 0.74 4.14
C ILE A 148 -0.13 -0.44 3.78
N ALA A 149 -0.14 -0.86 2.52
CA ALA A 149 -0.94 -1.99 2.06
C ALA A 149 -0.52 -3.30 2.74
N ALA A 150 0.80 -3.55 2.90
CA ALA A 150 1.31 -4.71 3.62
C ALA A 150 0.83 -4.74 5.08
N PHE A 151 0.88 -3.61 5.77
CA PHE A 151 0.42 -3.51 7.15
C PHE A 151 -1.08 -3.84 7.25
N GLN A 152 -1.90 -3.25 6.38
CA GLN A 152 -3.33 -3.52 6.36
C GLN A 152 -3.64 -4.99 6.08
N MET A 153 -3.03 -5.58 5.04
CA MET A 153 -3.36 -6.93 4.60
C MET A 153 -2.75 -8.04 5.47
N PHE A 154 -1.52 -7.89 5.93
CA PHE A 154 -0.82 -8.97 6.65
C PHE A 154 -0.81 -8.82 8.16
N ILE A 155 -0.95 -7.60 8.68
CA ILE A 155 -0.96 -7.35 10.13
C ILE A 155 -2.39 -7.24 10.65
N LEU A 156 -3.20 -6.36 10.04
CA LEU A 156 -4.58 -6.14 10.44
C LEU A 156 -5.56 -7.13 9.79
N GLU A 157 -5.12 -7.87 8.77
CA GLU A 157 -5.95 -8.81 7.99
C GLU A 157 -7.21 -8.16 7.38
N VAL A 158 -7.08 -6.87 7.01
CA VAL A 158 -8.16 -6.11 6.34
C VAL A 158 -7.84 -5.86 4.86
N PRO A 159 -8.83 -5.58 4.01
CA PRO A 159 -8.60 -5.30 2.60
C PRO A 159 -7.66 -4.12 2.37
N GLY A 160 -6.89 -4.17 1.27
CA GLY A 160 -6.07 -3.04 0.85
C GLY A 160 -6.89 -1.80 0.48
N HIS A 161 -8.14 -1.98 0.04
CA HIS A 161 -9.10 -0.88 -0.12
C HIS A 161 -10.06 -0.85 1.08
N PRO A 162 -10.35 0.33 1.65
CA PRO A 162 -11.21 0.44 2.82
C PRO A 162 -12.63 -0.08 2.57
N VAL A 163 -13.25 -0.64 3.61
CA VAL A 163 -14.67 -1.03 3.58
C VAL A 163 -15.52 0.20 3.25
N GLY A 164 -16.51 0.02 2.37
CA GLY A 164 -17.36 1.09 1.85
C GLY A 164 -16.79 1.82 0.63
N MET A 165 -15.52 1.62 0.27
CA MET A 165 -14.92 2.27 -0.91
C MET A 165 -15.75 1.94 -2.16
N PRO A 166 -16.24 2.98 -2.89
CA PRO A 166 -17.06 2.78 -4.06
C PRO A 166 -16.23 2.42 -5.29
N PHE A 167 -16.85 1.64 -6.18
CA PHE A 167 -16.37 1.33 -7.53
C PHE A 167 -17.42 1.68 -8.57
N PRO A 168 -17.04 1.84 -9.84
CA PRO A 168 -18.01 2.05 -10.92
C PRO A 168 -19.08 0.95 -10.95
N GLY A 169 -20.32 1.33 -11.29
CA GLY A 169 -21.46 0.40 -11.29
C GLY A 169 -22.17 0.24 -9.94
N GLY A 170 -21.83 1.08 -8.94
CA GLY A 170 -22.49 1.06 -7.63
C GLY A 170 -21.95 0.02 -6.65
N PHE A 171 -20.93 -0.72 -7.04
CA PHE A 171 -20.26 -1.70 -6.18
C PHE A 171 -19.43 -1.03 -5.09
N ARG A 172 -19.20 -1.76 -3.99
CA ARG A 172 -18.38 -1.29 -2.86
C ARG A 172 -17.59 -2.44 -2.26
N VAL A 173 -16.53 -2.12 -1.52
CA VAL A 173 -15.90 -3.07 -0.61
C VAL A 173 -16.84 -3.29 0.57
N GLU A 174 -17.15 -4.53 0.89
CA GLU A 174 -18.08 -4.90 1.95
C GLU A 174 -17.41 -5.74 3.03
N ASP A 175 -17.86 -5.54 4.26
CA ASP A 175 -17.65 -6.47 5.36
C ASP A 175 -19.00 -7.19 5.62
N ARG A 176 -18.98 -8.50 5.57
CA ARG A 176 -20.12 -9.36 5.87
C ARG A 176 -19.71 -10.34 6.97
N ASP A 177 -20.00 -9.98 8.21
CA ASP A 177 -19.68 -10.78 9.41
C ASP A 177 -18.19 -11.17 9.51
N GLY A 178 -17.31 -10.21 9.26
CA GLY A 178 -15.85 -10.39 9.31
C GLY A 178 -15.24 -11.04 8.06
N VAL A 179 -16.04 -11.25 7.02
CA VAL A 179 -15.57 -11.68 5.70
C VAL A 179 -15.64 -10.50 4.73
N TYR A 180 -14.51 -10.13 4.19
CA TYR A 180 -14.42 -9.02 3.25
C TYR A 180 -14.70 -9.44 1.81
N PHE A 181 -15.43 -8.60 1.08
CA PHE A 181 -15.76 -8.78 -0.32
C PHE A 181 -15.38 -7.53 -1.12
N CYS A 182 -14.79 -7.76 -2.30
CA CYS A 182 -14.35 -6.68 -3.18
C CYS A 182 -14.74 -6.97 -4.64
N PRO A 183 -15.33 -6.00 -5.36
CA PRO A 183 -15.81 -6.23 -6.73
C PRO A 183 -14.69 -6.33 -7.78
N VAL A 184 -13.46 -5.93 -7.43
CA VAL A 184 -12.32 -5.90 -8.37
C VAL A 184 -11.22 -6.90 -8.01
N ARG A 185 -11.34 -7.62 -6.88
CA ARG A 185 -10.28 -8.48 -6.35
C ARG A 185 -9.71 -9.45 -7.38
N ASP A 186 -10.55 -10.21 -8.06
CA ASP A 186 -10.14 -11.20 -9.05
C ASP A 186 -9.99 -10.63 -10.46
N LYS A 187 -10.56 -9.46 -10.72
CA LYS A 187 -10.41 -8.73 -11.99
C LYS A 187 -9.00 -8.14 -12.16
N GLU A 188 -8.30 -7.95 -11.05
CA GLU A 188 -6.95 -7.41 -11.02
C GLU A 188 -5.84 -8.50 -10.95
N LYS A 189 -6.21 -9.79 -11.03
CA LYS A 189 -5.24 -10.90 -10.91
C LYS A 189 -4.12 -10.87 -11.95
N GLU A 190 -4.42 -10.41 -13.15
CA GLU A 190 -3.46 -10.34 -14.26
C GLU A 190 -2.78 -8.97 -14.36
N VAL A 191 -3.17 -8.02 -13.52
CA VAL A 191 -2.56 -6.68 -13.50
C VAL A 191 -1.22 -6.77 -12.77
N PRO A 192 -0.11 -6.46 -13.46
CA PRO A 192 1.21 -6.48 -12.85
C PRO A 192 1.25 -5.54 -11.63
N TYR A 193 1.88 -6.01 -10.55
CA TYR A 193 2.09 -5.24 -9.33
C TYR A 193 0.82 -4.81 -8.58
N SER A 194 -0.33 -5.40 -8.88
CA SER A 194 -1.56 -5.13 -8.15
C SER A 194 -1.52 -5.77 -6.75
N ILE A 195 -1.84 -4.96 -5.71
CA ILE A 195 -1.99 -5.45 -4.33
C ILE A 195 -3.17 -6.41 -4.19
N CYS A 196 -4.11 -6.39 -5.15
CA CYS A 196 -5.27 -7.27 -5.14
C CYS A 196 -4.89 -8.76 -5.13
N ASN A 197 -3.75 -9.12 -5.73
CA ASN A 197 -3.24 -10.49 -5.72
C ASN A 197 -2.94 -11.03 -4.30
N PHE A 198 -2.74 -10.14 -3.34
CA PHE A 198 -2.38 -10.44 -1.95
C PHE A 198 -3.50 -10.06 -0.96
N CYS A 199 -4.58 -9.47 -1.45
CA CYS A 199 -5.66 -8.94 -0.63
C CYS A 199 -6.50 -10.08 -0.02
N PRO A 200 -6.84 -10.02 1.29
CA PRO A 200 -7.64 -11.04 1.95
C PRO A 200 -9.13 -11.02 1.53
N ALA A 201 -9.59 -9.99 0.82
CA ALA A 201 -10.96 -9.92 0.35
C ALA A 201 -11.26 -11.01 -0.67
N LYS A 202 -12.51 -11.47 -0.72
CA LYS A 202 -13.07 -12.37 -1.73
C LYS A 202 -13.72 -11.57 -2.85
N GLN A 203 -13.70 -12.12 -4.07
CA GLN A 203 -14.43 -11.53 -5.18
C GLN A 203 -15.94 -11.52 -4.93
N THR A 204 -16.61 -10.43 -5.30
CA THR A 204 -18.07 -10.37 -5.37
C THR A 204 -18.51 -9.69 -6.67
N ASP A 205 -19.56 -10.23 -7.28
CA ASP A 205 -20.21 -9.65 -8.46
C ASP A 205 -21.67 -9.23 -8.13
N THR A 206 -22.07 -9.30 -6.87
CA THR A 206 -23.42 -8.95 -6.42
C THR A 206 -23.45 -7.56 -5.82
N LEU A 207 -24.39 -6.74 -6.30
CA LEU A 207 -24.87 -5.54 -5.61
C LEU A 207 -25.78 -5.99 -4.46
N LYS A 208 -25.55 -5.47 -3.27
CA LYS A 208 -26.50 -5.56 -2.16
C LYS A 208 -27.10 -4.20 -1.88
#